data_10d297a1d3e1dc2d4c5cbfc06f9e623e
#
_entry.id   10d297a1d3e1dc2d4c5cbfc06f9e623e
#
_cell.length_a   1.000
_cell.length_b   1.000
_cell.length_c   1.000
_cell.angle_alpha   90.00
_cell.angle_beta   90.00
_cell.angle_gamma   90.00
#
_symmetry.space_group_name_H-M   'P 1'
#
loop_
_entity.id
_entity.type
_entity.pdbx_description
1 polymer ?
#
loop_
_entity_poly.entity_id
_entity_poly.type
_entity_poly.pdbx_seq_one_letter_code
_entity_poly.pdbx_strand_id
1 'polypeptide(L)'
;MKPEFPVALATHLADSIREMRRRYRKRLARCQKKFSETAVHELRIETRRLLAMLDLLDALRVRDSLKKTRKVFKKRLDAFDELRDTHVQLALFKPLCRDFPEAREFDLLLRRRELELIGHLHQDIEATRQARLERRLKMLEKQLRKSPKAKPAKADRSLAAAALSEAFARVVWLRRRVRRNNTKTIHQMRVAFKRFRYMSELLQPILPRLTKRDLRRMQEYQSMMGDIQDLEVLLAGMKEAVAERCLSAAAMRNLRRELLRRRRRLIDVFLTAIDGLFDFDPANFCAPAV
;
A
#
# COMPACT_ATOMS: atom_id res chain seq x y z
N MET A 1 9.92 17.49 33.60
CA MET A 1 9.39 17.23 32.26
C MET A 1 7.92 17.49 32.30
N LYS A 2 7.40 18.46 31.56
CA LYS A 2 5.95 18.69 31.44
C LYS A 2 5.36 17.52 30.62
N PRO A 3 4.28 16.87 31.08
CA PRO A 3 3.64 15.84 30.27
C PRO A 3 3.17 16.52 28.96
N GLU A 4 3.64 16.00 27.83
CA GLU A 4 3.13 16.39 26.53
C GLU A 4 1.62 16.08 26.51
N PHE A 5 0.82 17.11 26.39
CA PHE A 5 -0.63 16.98 26.27
C PHE A 5 -0.95 16.16 25.01
N PRO A 6 -1.80 15.12 25.10
CA PRO A 6 -2.18 14.37 23.93
C PRO A 6 -2.90 15.30 22.92
N VAL A 7 -2.40 15.30 21.70
CA VAL A 7 -2.98 16.05 20.60
C VAL A 7 -4.40 15.53 20.36
N ALA A 8 -5.41 16.40 20.33
CA ALA A 8 -6.78 15.99 20.02
C ALA A 8 -6.81 15.24 18.67
N LEU A 9 -7.45 14.08 18.63
CA LEU A 9 -7.48 13.22 17.43
C LEU A 9 -7.93 14.00 16.19
N ALA A 10 -8.97 14.82 16.30
CA ALA A 10 -9.47 15.63 15.19
C ALA A 10 -8.42 16.61 14.64
N THR A 11 -7.68 17.31 15.51
CA THR A 11 -6.60 18.22 15.14
C THR A 11 -5.46 17.44 14.44
N HIS A 12 -5.05 16.32 15.02
CA HIS A 12 -4.01 15.46 14.45
C HIS A 12 -4.40 14.97 13.05
N LEU A 13 -5.64 14.50 12.85
CA LEU A 13 -6.11 14.05 11.55
C LEU A 13 -6.20 15.21 10.53
N ALA A 14 -6.61 16.40 10.97
CA ALA A 14 -6.63 17.60 10.12
C ALA A 14 -5.22 17.98 9.63
N ASP A 15 -4.24 17.98 10.54
CA ASP A 15 -2.84 18.26 10.19
C ASP A 15 -2.26 17.17 9.28
N SER A 16 -2.57 15.91 9.55
CA SER A 16 -2.17 14.80 8.70
C SER A 16 -2.75 14.92 7.28
N ILE A 17 -4.02 15.29 7.12
CA ILE A 17 -4.63 15.52 5.79
C ILE A 17 -3.92 16.66 5.06
N ARG A 18 -3.63 17.79 5.75
CA ARG A 18 -2.92 18.92 5.17
C ARG A 18 -1.55 18.52 4.64
N GLU A 19 -0.79 17.77 5.44
CA GLU A 19 0.54 17.32 5.05
C GLU A 19 0.50 16.27 3.93
N MET A 20 -0.41 15.30 3.98
CA MET A 20 -0.62 14.31 2.91
C MET A 20 -1.01 14.98 1.60
N ARG A 21 -1.89 15.98 1.63
CA ARG A 21 -2.30 16.76 0.45
C ARG A 21 -1.10 17.46 -0.19
N ARG A 22 -0.23 18.09 0.63
CA ARG A 22 1.01 18.74 0.18
C ARG A 22 1.96 17.73 -0.47
N ARG A 23 2.21 16.58 0.19
CA ARG A 23 3.08 15.52 -0.34
C ARG A 23 2.52 14.91 -1.61
N TYR A 24 1.23 14.61 -1.64
CA TYR A 24 0.58 14.05 -2.82
C TYR A 24 0.73 14.96 -4.05
N ARG A 25 0.47 16.26 -3.89
CA ARG A 25 0.65 17.25 -4.97
C ARG A 25 2.09 17.27 -5.49
N LYS A 26 3.09 17.32 -4.58
CA LYS A 26 4.52 17.30 -4.95
C LYS A 26 4.90 16.02 -5.70
N ARG A 27 4.43 14.86 -5.22
CA ARG A 27 4.73 13.57 -5.83
C ARG A 27 4.03 13.37 -7.17
N LEU A 28 2.79 13.85 -7.28
CA LEU A 28 2.08 13.82 -8.56
C LEU A 28 2.81 14.67 -9.61
N ALA A 29 3.18 15.90 -9.29
CA ALA A 29 3.93 16.78 -10.19
C ALA A 29 5.29 16.18 -10.61
N ARG A 30 6.00 15.53 -9.67
CA ARG A 30 7.24 14.81 -9.97
C ARG A 30 7.00 13.62 -10.90
N CYS A 31 5.95 12.86 -10.64
CA CYS A 31 5.58 11.70 -11.44
C CYS A 31 5.19 12.11 -12.87
N GLN A 32 4.45 13.21 -13.04
CA GLN A 32 4.07 13.74 -14.36
C GLN A 32 5.24 14.21 -15.20
N LYS A 33 6.32 14.71 -14.56
CA LYS A 33 7.54 15.11 -15.26
C LYS A 33 8.34 13.91 -15.78
N LYS A 34 8.39 12.84 -15.00
CA LYS A 34 9.13 11.62 -15.32
C LYS A 34 8.48 10.45 -14.61
N PHE A 35 7.86 9.55 -15.36
CA PHE A 35 7.24 8.32 -14.87
C PHE A 35 8.28 7.26 -14.44
N SER A 36 9.32 7.68 -13.71
CA SER A 36 10.34 6.75 -13.21
C SER A 36 9.76 5.81 -12.15
N GLU A 37 10.39 4.65 -11.98
CA GLU A 37 10.03 3.67 -10.96
C GLU A 37 9.84 4.31 -9.58
N THR A 38 10.81 5.11 -9.13
CA THR A 38 10.76 5.79 -7.82
C THR A 38 9.60 6.79 -7.75
N ALA A 39 9.36 7.60 -8.80
CA ALA A 39 8.30 8.60 -8.80
C ALA A 39 6.91 7.95 -8.75
N VAL A 40 6.68 6.91 -9.55
CA VAL A 40 5.45 6.12 -9.56
C VAL A 40 5.25 5.43 -8.21
N HIS A 41 6.30 4.80 -7.67
CA HIS A 41 6.25 4.13 -6.37
C HIS A 41 5.87 5.08 -5.23
N GLU A 42 6.54 6.24 -5.13
CA GLU A 42 6.26 7.24 -4.10
C GLU A 42 4.85 7.82 -4.20
N LEU A 43 4.36 8.11 -5.42
CA LEU A 43 2.99 8.58 -5.64
C LEU A 43 1.97 7.53 -5.18
N ARG A 44 2.19 6.26 -5.48
CA ARG A 44 1.31 5.15 -5.08
C ARG A 44 1.30 4.94 -3.57
N ILE A 45 2.44 5.07 -2.89
CA ILE A 45 2.49 5.04 -1.41
C ILE A 45 1.62 6.15 -0.83
N GLU A 46 1.78 7.39 -1.31
CA GLU A 46 1.01 8.51 -0.77
C GLU A 46 -0.49 8.38 -1.08
N THR A 47 -0.84 7.85 -2.25
CA THR A 47 -2.24 7.56 -2.60
C THR A 47 -2.84 6.50 -1.65
N ARG A 48 -2.09 5.47 -1.30
CA ARG A 48 -2.53 4.44 -0.33
C ARG A 48 -2.68 5.01 1.09
N ARG A 49 -1.78 5.91 1.50
CA ARG A 49 -1.92 6.62 2.79
C ARG A 49 -3.18 7.48 2.83
N LEU A 50 -3.48 8.21 1.75
CA LEU A 50 -4.72 8.96 1.62
C LEU A 50 -5.96 8.06 1.66
N LEU A 51 -5.93 6.90 1.00
CA LEU A 51 -7.01 5.91 1.09
C LEU A 51 -7.18 5.38 2.51
N ALA A 52 -6.09 5.07 3.22
CA ALA A 52 -6.15 4.64 4.62
C ALA A 52 -6.68 5.73 5.55
N MET A 53 -6.34 7.01 5.30
CA MET A 53 -6.94 8.15 6.01
C MET A 53 -8.44 8.23 5.77
N LEU A 54 -8.90 8.07 4.53
CA LEU A 54 -10.34 8.08 4.22
C LEU A 54 -11.06 6.89 4.86
N ASP A 55 -10.44 5.71 4.89
CA ASP A 55 -10.97 4.53 5.55
C ASP A 55 -11.05 4.71 7.07
N LEU A 56 -10.04 5.37 7.69
CA LEU A 56 -10.07 5.73 9.11
C LEU A 56 -11.18 6.71 9.43
N LEU A 57 -11.34 7.77 8.64
CA LEU A 57 -12.42 8.76 8.82
C LEU A 57 -13.81 8.13 8.66
N ASP A 58 -13.95 7.13 7.79
CA ASP A 58 -15.19 6.36 7.62
C ASP A 58 -15.47 5.51 8.86
N ALA A 59 -14.47 4.79 9.38
CA ALA A 59 -14.57 4.01 10.63
C ALA A 59 -14.92 4.89 11.85
N LEU A 60 -14.40 6.12 11.88
CA LEU A 60 -14.71 7.12 12.90
C LEU A 60 -16.07 7.83 12.68
N ARG A 61 -16.81 7.45 11.64
CA ARG A 61 -18.12 8.02 11.25
C ARG A 61 -18.10 9.54 11.07
N VAL A 62 -16.99 10.06 10.54
CA VAL A 62 -16.82 11.51 10.38
C VAL A 62 -17.71 12.06 9.27
N ARG A 63 -18.07 11.27 8.22
CA ARG A 63 -18.98 11.71 7.14
C ARG A 63 -19.39 10.65 6.11
N ASP A 64 -20.59 10.87 5.50
CA ASP A 64 -21.14 10.03 4.42
C ASP A 64 -20.53 10.27 3.02
N SER A 65 -19.85 11.40 2.79
CA SER A 65 -19.38 11.76 1.43
C SER A 65 -17.98 11.26 1.08
N LEU A 66 -17.32 10.46 1.94
CA LEU A 66 -15.97 9.97 1.72
C LEU A 66 -15.89 8.96 0.56
N LYS A 67 -16.96 8.21 0.31
CA LYS A 67 -17.05 7.18 -0.75
C LYS A 67 -16.67 7.72 -2.13
N LYS A 68 -17.18 8.91 -2.50
CA LYS A 68 -16.86 9.56 -3.80
C LYS A 68 -15.38 9.93 -3.91
N THR A 69 -14.79 10.48 -2.86
CA THR A 69 -13.38 10.85 -2.82
C THR A 69 -12.49 9.61 -2.86
N ARG A 70 -12.84 8.57 -2.10
CA ARG A 70 -12.17 7.28 -2.09
C ARG A 70 -12.18 6.63 -3.48
N LYS A 71 -13.33 6.63 -4.18
CA LYS A 71 -13.45 6.08 -5.54
C LYS A 71 -12.48 6.77 -6.52
N VAL A 72 -12.31 8.09 -6.43
CA VAL A 72 -11.39 8.83 -7.31
C VAL A 72 -9.92 8.47 -7.00
N PHE A 73 -9.51 8.42 -5.72
CA PHE A 73 -8.15 7.99 -5.37
C PHE A 73 -7.89 6.54 -5.76
N LYS A 74 -8.89 5.66 -5.59
CA LYS A 74 -8.75 4.27 -6.03
C LYS A 74 -8.56 4.20 -7.54
N LYS A 75 -9.39 4.87 -8.35
CA LYS A 75 -9.21 4.90 -9.80
C LYS A 75 -7.82 5.40 -10.21
N ARG A 76 -7.30 6.43 -9.53
CA ARG A 76 -5.93 6.91 -9.77
C ARG A 76 -4.87 5.89 -9.38
N LEU A 77 -5.03 5.20 -8.26
CA LEU A 77 -4.10 4.16 -7.85
C LEU A 77 -4.06 3.04 -8.89
N ASP A 78 -5.25 2.61 -9.34
CA ASP A 78 -5.42 1.53 -10.32
C ASP A 78 -4.82 1.90 -11.70
N ALA A 79 -4.92 3.17 -12.12
CA ALA A 79 -4.32 3.64 -13.37
C ALA A 79 -2.79 3.47 -13.43
N PHE A 80 -2.11 3.41 -12.29
CA PHE A 80 -0.66 3.16 -12.21
C PHE A 80 -0.31 1.71 -11.90
N ASP A 81 -1.28 0.78 -11.86
CA ASP A 81 -1.00 -0.61 -11.47
C ASP A 81 -0.11 -1.28 -12.51
N GLU A 82 -0.47 -1.22 -13.79
CA GLU A 82 0.29 -1.88 -14.87
C GLU A 82 1.72 -1.31 -15.00
N LEU A 83 1.89 0.01 -14.98
CA LEU A 83 3.21 0.61 -15.04
C LEU A 83 4.05 0.22 -13.81
N ARG A 84 3.46 0.19 -12.61
CA ARG A 84 4.17 -0.28 -11.40
C ARG A 84 4.56 -1.74 -11.49
N ASP A 85 3.68 -2.59 -11.99
CA ASP A 85 3.95 -4.01 -12.17
C ASP A 85 5.07 -4.23 -13.18
N THR A 86 5.10 -3.48 -14.29
CA THR A 86 6.20 -3.47 -15.26
C THR A 86 7.53 -3.04 -14.63
N HIS A 87 7.54 -1.98 -13.81
CA HIS A 87 8.73 -1.56 -13.07
C HIS A 87 9.24 -2.62 -12.11
N VAL A 88 8.34 -3.32 -11.39
CA VAL A 88 8.71 -4.42 -10.49
C VAL A 88 9.32 -5.57 -11.29
N GLN A 89 8.70 -5.93 -12.42
CA GLN A 89 9.23 -6.98 -13.29
C GLN A 89 10.63 -6.63 -13.79
N LEU A 90 10.85 -5.42 -14.31
CA LEU A 90 12.17 -4.96 -14.76
C LEU A 90 13.22 -5.01 -13.64
N ALA A 91 12.87 -4.56 -12.43
CA ALA A 91 13.77 -4.59 -11.28
C ALA A 91 14.16 -6.02 -10.87
N LEU A 92 13.20 -6.95 -10.85
CA LEU A 92 13.44 -8.37 -10.55
C LEU A 92 14.21 -9.09 -11.66
N PHE A 93 14.00 -8.67 -12.91
CA PHE A 93 14.57 -9.33 -14.06
C PHE A 93 16.03 -8.96 -14.31
N LYS A 94 16.42 -7.74 -14.04
CA LYS A 94 17.78 -7.23 -14.26
C LYS A 94 18.91 -8.14 -13.73
N PRO A 95 18.86 -8.65 -12.50
CA PRO A 95 19.87 -9.58 -12.00
C PRO A 95 19.82 -10.96 -12.69
N LEU A 96 18.66 -11.39 -13.16
CA LEU A 96 18.47 -12.70 -13.77
C LEU A 96 19.05 -12.79 -15.20
N CYS A 97 19.20 -11.67 -15.91
CA CYS A 97 19.78 -11.65 -17.25
C CYS A 97 21.25 -12.12 -17.32
N ARG A 98 21.94 -12.22 -16.17
CA ARG A 98 23.31 -12.77 -16.12
C ARG A 98 23.30 -14.30 -16.19
N ASP A 99 22.37 -14.92 -15.45
CA ASP A 99 22.29 -16.36 -15.28
C ASP A 99 21.42 -17.03 -16.36
N PHE A 100 20.55 -16.24 -16.99
CA PHE A 100 19.57 -16.68 -17.99
C PHE A 100 19.61 -15.73 -19.19
N PRO A 101 20.48 -15.99 -20.21
CA PRO A 101 20.61 -15.15 -21.41
C PRO A 101 19.29 -14.95 -22.17
N GLU A 102 18.43 -15.97 -22.17
CA GLU A 102 17.08 -15.94 -22.75
C GLU A 102 16.16 -14.91 -22.08
N ALA A 103 16.49 -14.47 -20.87
CA ALA A 103 15.78 -13.42 -20.18
C ALA A 103 15.85 -12.05 -20.87
N ARG A 104 16.85 -11.82 -21.73
CA ARG A 104 17.04 -10.52 -22.43
C ARG A 104 15.88 -10.17 -23.35
N GLU A 105 15.29 -11.13 -24.01
CA GLU A 105 14.12 -10.90 -24.89
C GLU A 105 12.93 -10.38 -24.07
N PHE A 106 12.72 -10.94 -22.88
CA PHE A 106 11.64 -10.47 -22.01
C PHE A 106 11.93 -9.09 -21.40
N ASP A 107 13.19 -8.76 -21.07
CA ASP A 107 13.58 -7.42 -20.63
C ASP A 107 13.26 -6.36 -21.71
N LEU A 108 13.57 -6.64 -22.97
CA LEU A 108 13.25 -5.75 -24.09
C LEU A 108 11.73 -5.56 -24.25
N LEU A 109 10.96 -6.62 -24.14
CA LEU A 109 9.49 -6.56 -24.20
C LEU A 109 8.91 -5.72 -23.06
N LEU A 110 9.40 -5.89 -21.83
CA LEU A 110 8.98 -5.09 -20.68
C LEU A 110 9.33 -3.60 -20.85
N ARG A 111 10.49 -3.26 -21.40
CA ARG A 111 10.88 -1.87 -21.67
C ARG A 111 9.99 -1.21 -22.74
N ARG A 112 9.63 -1.96 -23.76
CA ARG A 112 8.67 -1.48 -24.77
C ARG A 112 7.32 -1.21 -24.13
N ARG A 113 6.81 -2.14 -23.32
CA ARG A 113 5.55 -1.98 -22.56
C ARG A 113 5.60 -0.78 -21.60
N GLU A 114 6.73 -0.55 -20.94
CA GLU A 114 6.93 0.63 -20.08
C GLU A 114 6.71 1.94 -20.85
N LEU A 115 7.30 2.07 -22.05
CA LEU A 115 7.15 3.27 -22.88
C LEU A 115 5.70 3.47 -23.35
N GLU A 116 5.01 2.41 -23.76
CA GLU A 116 3.61 2.45 -24.18
C GLU A 116 2.72 2.90 -23.03
N LEU A 117 2.89 2.32 -21.82
CA LEU A 117 2.12 2.68 -20.63
C LEU A 117 2.37 4.14 -20.19
N ILE A 118 3.59 4.63 -20.30
CA ILE A 118 3.92 6.04 -20.03
C ILE A 118 3.20 6.95 -21.03
N GLY A 119 3.16 6.61 -22.31
CA GLY A 119 2.43 7.36 -23.33
C GLY A 119 0.94 7.49 -23.01
N HIS A 120 0.29 6.39 -22.62
CA HIS A 120 -1.13 6.40 -22.22
C HIS A 120 -1.38 7.23 -20.94
N LEU A 121 -0.50 7.12 -19.95
CA LEU A 121 -0.66 7.85 -18.69
C LEU A 121 -0.50 9.37 -18.85
N HIS A 122 0.31 9.85 -19.81
CA HIS A 122 0.40 11.27 -20.11
C HIS A 122 -0.94 11.87 -20.57
N GLN A 123 -1.73 11.11 -21.30
CA GLN A 123 -3.04 11.55 -21.83
C GLN A 123 -4.12 11.53 -20.73
N ASP A 124 -4.04 10.61 -19.76
CA ASP A 124 -5.11 10.37 -18.76
C ASP A 124 -5.09 11.29 -17.54
N ILE A 125 -4.00 12.00 -17.27
CA ILE A 125 -3.83 12.81 -16.05
C ILE A 125 -4.33 14.25 -16.31
N GLU A 126 -5.64 14.45 -16.28
CA GLU A 126 -6.25 15.78 -16.41
C GLU A 126 -6.07 16.66 -15.16
N ALA A 127 -5.56 17.88 -15.37
CA ALA A 127 -5.41 18.90 -14.34
C ALA A 127 -6.72 19.28 -13.62
N THR A 128 -7.85 19.22 -14.33
CA THR A 128 -9.18 19.58 -13.81
C THR A 128 -9.65 18.68 -12.67
N ARG A 129 -9.35 17.38 -12.75
CA ARG A 129 -9.69 16.43 -11.68
C ARG A 129 -8.84 16.63 -10.43
N GLN A 130 -7.63 17.16 -10.58
CA GLN A 130 -6.72 17.46 -9.47
C GLN A 130 -7.28 18.58 -8.58
N ALA A 131 -7.72 19.71 -9.14
CA ALA A 131 -8.28 20.84 -8.40
C ALA A 131 -9.53 20.43 -7.58
N ARG A 132 -10.36 19.53 -8.13
CA ARG A 132 -11.53 19.01 -7.42
C ARG A 132 -11.14 18.15 -6.21
N LEU A 133 -10.11 17.29 -6.34
CA LEU A 133 -9.59 16.48 -5.23
C LEU A 133 -8.98 17.34 -4.14
N GLU A 134 -8.18 18.33 -4.49
CA GLU A 134 -7.60 19.27 -3.54
C GLU A 134 -8.67 20.04 -2.76
N ARG A 135 -9.71 20.51 -3.43
CA ARG A 135 -10.86 21.17 -2.76
C ARG A 135 -11.54 20.24 -1.76
N ARG A 136 -11.77 18.96 -2.13
CA ARG A 136 -12.38 17.98 -1.22
C ARG A 136 -11.52 17.72 0.01
N LEU A 137 -10.21 17.54 -0.15
CA LEU A 137 -9.30 17.35 0.98
C LEU A 137 -9.23 18.59 1.88
N LYS A 138 -9.22 19.81 1.31
CA LYS A 138 -9.33 21.07 2.08
C LYS A 138 -10.64 21.15 2.87
N MET A 139 -11.75 20.71 2.28
CA MET A 139 -13.04 20.69 2.99
C MET A 139 -13.02 19.72 4.17
N LEU A 140 -12.44 18.52 4.01
CA LEU A 140 -12.28 17.55 5.09
C LEU A 140 -11.39 18.14 6.22
N GLU A 141 -10.25 18.73 5.87
CA GLU A 141 -9.37 19.41 6.84
C GLU A 141 -10.14 20.47 7.64
N LYS A 142 -10.88 21.36 6.94
CA LYS A 142 -11.66 22.45 7.59
C LYS A 142 -12.74 21.89 8.53
N GLN A 143 -13.36 20.77 8.18
CA GLN A 143 -14.40 20.16 9.00
C GLN A 143 -13.86 19.52 10.26
N LEU A 144 -12.73 18.80 10.17
CA LEU A 144 -12.06 18.25 11.34
C LEU A 144 -11.64 19.35 12.33
N ARG A 145 -11.19 20.52 11.82
CA ARG A 145 -10.86 21.67 12.66
C ARG A 145 -12.08 22.36 13.30
N LYS A 146 -13.26 22.22 12.69
CA LYS A 146 -14.52 22.78 13.22
C LYS A 146 -15.22 21.82 14.21
N SER A 147 -14.70 20.59 14.37
CA SER A 147 -15.25 19.65 15.34
C SER A 147 -15.26 20.27 16.75
N PRO A 148 -16.36 20.17 17.51
CA PRO A 148 -16.45 20.80 18.81
C PRO A 148 -15.35 20.32 19.74
N LYS A 149 -14.95 21.23 20.68
CA LYS A 149 -13.83 21.13 21.62
C LYS A 149 -13.57 19.71 22.12
N ALA A 150 -12.28 19.41 22.19
CA ALA A 150 -11.68 18.14 22.52
C ALA A 150 -12.52 17.23 23.42
N LYS A 151 -12.91 16.07 22.87
CA LYS A 151 -13.32 14.95 23.73
C LYS A 151 -12.13 14.61 24.66
N PRO A 152 -12.40 14.07 25.85
CA PRO A 152 -11.31 13.64 26.73
C PRO A 152 -10.32 12.77 25.98
N ALA A 153 -9.02 12.94 26.18
CA ALA A 153 -7.97 12.19 25.49
C ALA A 153 -8.15 10.66 25.56
N LYS A 154 -8.84 10.19 26.62
CA LYS A 154 -9.23 8.78 26.77
C LYS A 154 -10.24 8.35 25.71
N ALA A 155 -11.24 9.19 25.39
CA ALA A 155 -12.25 8.90 24.36
C ALA A 155 -11.62 8.86 22.96
N ASP A 156 -10.68 9.77 22.64
CA ASP A 156 -9.97 9.77 21.37
C ASP A 156 -9.12 8.51 21.19
N ARG A 157 -8.43 8.06 22.24
CA ARG A 157 -7.66 6.81 22.22
C ARG A 157 -8.55 5.59 22.04
N SER A 158 -9.70 5.55 22.71
CA SER A 158 -10.65 4.44 22.59
C SER A 158 -11.21 4.33 21.16
N LEU A 159 -11.55 5.45 20.53
CA LEU A 159 -12.00 5.48 19.12
C LEU A 159 -10.90 5.03 18.15
N ALA A 160 -9.67 5.51 18.34
CA ALA A 160 -8.52 5.10 17.55
C ALA A 160 -8.24 3.60 17.68
N ALA A 161 -8.29 3.08 18.91
CA ALA A 161 -8.14 1.67 19.22
C ALA A 161 -9.21 0.81 18.54
N ALA A 162 -10.48 1.21 18.62
CA ALA A 162 -11.59 0.49 18.00
C ALA A 162 -11.44 0.41 16.48
N ALA A 163 -11.06 1.51 15.83
CA ALA A 163 -10.82 1.54 14.38
C ALA A 163 -9.66 0.63 13.94
N LEU A 164 -8.57 0.59 14.74
CA LEU A 164 -7.46 -0.34 14.48
C LEU A 164 -7.84 -1.80 14.72
N SER A 165 -8.60 -2.08 15.79
CA SER A 165 -9.05 -3.43 16.10
C SER A 165 -9.97 -3.99 15.02
N GLU A 166 -10.85 -3.18 14.45
CA GLU A 166 -11.68 -3.59 13.30
C GLU A 166 -10.82 -3.92 12.07
N ALA A 167 -9.83 -3.06 11.75
CA ALA A 167 -8.92 -3.30 10.64
C ALA A 167 -8.06 -4.55 10.86
N PHE A 168 -7.58 -4.80 12.10
CA PHE A 168 -6.81 -5.96 12.48
C PHE A 168 -7.64 -7.25 12.41
N ALA A 169 -8.86 -7.23 12.95
CA ALA A 169 -9.78 -8.37 12.89
C ALA A 169 -10.01 -8.85 11.44
N ARG A 170 -10.06 -7.92 10.47
CA ARG A 170 -10.12 -8.28 9.06
C ARG A 170 -8.86 -9.02 8.59
N VAL A 171 -7.68 -8.64 9.05
CA VAL A 171 -6.42 -9.33 8.71
C VAL A 171 -6.41 -10.74 9.32
N VAL A 172 -6.80 -10.88 10.59
CA VAL A 172 -6.90 -12.18 11.30
C VAL A 172 -7.88 -13.11 10.58
N TRP A 173 -9.03 -12.59 10.15
CA TRP A 173 -10.01 -13.35 9.38
C TRP A 173 -9.43 -13.87 8.06
N LEU A 174 -8.64 -13.05 7.35
CA LEU A 174 -7.97 -13.46 6.11
C LEU A 174 -6.81 -14.42 6.36
N ARG A 175 -6.06 -14.24 7.47
CA ARG A 175 -4.98 -15.16 7.87
C ARG A 175 -5.50 -16.61 7.98
N ARG A 176 -6.67 -16.83 8.59
CA ARG A 176 -7.29 -18.17 8.70
C ARG A 176 -7.61 -18.80 7.33
N ARG A 177 -7.67 -18.02 6.26
CA ARG A 177 -7.98 -18.44 4.89
C ARG A 177 -6.75 -18.58 4.01
N VAL A 178 -5.58 -18.28 4.52
CA VAL A 178 -4.33 -18.45 3.77
C VAL A 178 -4.14 -19.93 3.42
N ARG A 179 -3.82 -20.18 2.16
CA ARG A 179 -3.55 -21.51 1.63
C ARG A 179 -2.25 -21.50 0.84
N ARG A 180 -1.33 -22.44 1.15
CA ARG A 180 -0.02 -22.58 0.50
C ARG A 180 -0.12 -22.62 -1.03
N ASN A 181 -1.10 -23.32 -1.54
CA ASN A 181 -1.28 -23.56 -2.98
C ASN A 181 -2.12 -22.46 -3.67
N ASN A 182 -2.56 -21.45 -2.94
CA ASN A 182 -3.37 -20.35 -3.47
C ASN A 182 -2.85 -18.99 -3.00
N THR A 183 -1.91 -18.44 -3.75
CA THR A 183 -1.25 -17.15 -3.46
C THR A 183 -2.21 -15.97 -3.48
N LYS A 184 -3.39 -16.09 -4.12
CA LYS A 184 -4.45 -15.05 -4.04
C LYS A 184 -4.91 -14.83 -2.59
N THR A 185 -4.88 -15.86 -1.74
CA THR A 185 -5.24 -15.73 -0.32
C THR A 185 -4.19 -14.92 0.46
N ILE A 186 -2.89 -15.11 0.14
CA ILE A 186 -1.79 -14.30 0.70
C ILE A 186 -1.92 -12.85 0.23
N HIS A 187 -2.23 -12.64 -1.06
CA HIS A 187 -2.45 -11.30 -1.61
C HIS A 187 -3.61 -10.57 -0.91
N GLN A 188 -4.73 -11.23 -0.66
CA GLN A 188 -5.86 -10.65 0.06
C GLN A 188 -5.47 -10.24 1.48
N MET A 189 -4.74 -11.08 2.21
CA MET A 189 -4.21 -10.77 3.52
C MET A 189 -3.24 -9.57 3.47
N ARG A 190 -2.33 -9.53 2.49
CA ARG A 190 -1.39 -8.42 2.28
C ARG A 190 -2.12 -7.09 2.07
N VAL A 191 -3.19 -7.07 1.27
CA VAL A 191 -3.97 -5.84 1.02
C VAL A 191 -4.62 -5.33 2.31
N ALA A 192 -5.22 -6.23 3.10
CA ALA A 192 -5.82 -5.88 4.38
C ALA A 192 -4.75 -5.42 5.39
N PHE A 193 -3.61 -6.12 5.46
CA PHE A 193 -2.50 -5.75 6.35
C PHE A 193 -1.90 -4.39 5.99
N LYS A 194 -1.77 -4.06 4.70
CA LYS A 194 -1.35 -2.71 4.26
C LYS A 194 -2.30 -1.63 4.79
N ARG A 195 -3.60 -1.85 4.71
CA ARG A 195 -4.60 -0.91 5.25
C ARG A 195 -4.39 -0.72 6.76
N PHE A 196 -4.31 -1.81 7.50
CA PHE A 196 -4.05 -1.81 8.95
C PHE A 196 -2.76 -1.05 9.28
N ARG A 197 -1.64 -1.37 8.63
CA ARG A 197 -0.36 -0.70 8.86
C ARG A 197 -0.40 0.80 8.59
N TYR A 198 -1.01 1.24 7.49
CA TYR A 198 -1.14 2.68 7.22
C TYR A 198 -2.05 3.39 8.23
N MET A 199 -3.10 2.73 8.74
CA MET A 199 -3.89 3.28 9.83
C MET A 199 -3.07 3.36 11.13
N SER A 200 -2.24 2.36 11.42
CA SER A 200 -1.30 2.37 12.55
C SER A 200 -0.30 3.53 12.44
N GLU A 201 0.28 3.76 11.25
CA GLU A 201 1.17 4.92 10.99
C GLU A 201 0.47 6.25 11.28
N LEU A 202 -0.81 6.38 10.91
CA LEU A 202 -1.60 7.60 11.14
C LEU A 202 -1.91 7.83 12.61
N LEU A 203 -2.17 6.76 13.35
CA LEU A 203 -2.60 6.82 14.74
C LEU A 203 -1.45 6.72 15.74
N GLN A 204 -0.22 6.48 15.27
CA GLN A 204 0.96 6.34 16.14
C GLN A 204 1.13 7.51 17.13
N PRO A 205 0.94 8.80 16.77
CA PRO A 205 1.07 9.89 17.72
C PRO A 205 -0.05 9.92 18.79
N ILE A 206 -1.15 9.21 18.58
CA ILE A 206 -2.28 9.12 19.51
C ILE A 206 -2.15 7.88 20.43
N LEU A 207 -1.43 6.87 19.99
CA LEU A 207 -1.25 5.60 20.66
C LEU A 207 0.17 5.50 21.25
N PRO A 208 0.39 5.86 22.53
CA PRO A 208 1.73 6.04 23.09
C PRO A 208 2.57 4.76 23.15
N ARG A 209 1.94 3.60 23.17
CA ARG A 209 2.64 2.29 23.16
C ARG A 209 2.99 1.80 21.75
N LEU A 210 2.41 2.39 20.70
CA LEU A 210 2.77 2.07 19.32
C LEU A 210 4.04 2.82 18.93
N THR A 211 5.15 2.10 18.87
CA THR A 211 6.47 2.69 18.63
C THR A 211 6.84 2.71 17.15
N LYS A 212 7.85 3.51 16.80
CA LYS A 212 8.46 3.47 15.45
C LYS A 212 9.08 2.10 15.14
N ARG A 213 9.52 1.35 16.17
CA ARG A 213 10.04 -0.01 16.03
C ARG A 213 8.93 -0.96 15.57
N ASP A 214 7.74 -0.85 16.17
CA ASP A 214 6.60 -1.69 15.78
C ASP A 214 6.17 -1.42 14.34
N LEU A 215 6.15 -0.14 13.92
CA LEU A 215 5.86 0.22 12.53
C LEU A 215 6.88 -0.35 11.54
N ARG A 216 8.18 -0.42 11.91
CA ARG A 216 9.20 -1.09 11.09
C ARG A 216 8.97 -2.59 11.01
N ARG A 217 8.70 -3.25 12.15
CA ARG A 217 8.36 -4.69 12.17
C ARG A 217 7.12 -5.00 11.32
N MET A 218 6.09 -4.15 11.38
CA MET A 218 4.93 -4.27 10.50
C MET A 218 5.32 -4.15 9.02
N GLN A 219 6.25 -3.26 8.68
CA GLN A 219 6.73 -3.12 7.31
C GLN A 219 7.51 -4.36 6.86
N GLU A 220 8.38 -4.91 7.68
CA GLU A 220 9.14 -6.13 7.42
C GLU A 220 8.20 -7.33 7.19
N TYR A 221 7.23 -7.50 8.09
CA TYR A 221 6.20 -8.53 7.94
C TYR A 221 5.40 -8.39 6.64
N GLN A 222 5.02 -7.16 6.27
CA GLN A 222 4.35 -6.88 5.01
C GLN A 222 5.22 -7.19 3.80
N SER A 223 6.53 -6.95 3.87
CA SER A 223 7.47 -7.19 2.76
C SER A 223 7.54 -8.65 2.38
N MET A 224 7.49 -9.59 3.32
CA MET A 224 7.44 -11.03 3.02
C MET A 224 6.30 -11.40 2.06
N MET A 225 5.11 -10.85 2.29
CA MET A 225 3.97 -11.05 1.36
C MET A 225 4.15 -10.26 0.05
N GLY A 226 4.95 -9.17 0.10
CA GLY A 226 5.31 -8.36 -1.06
C GLY A 226 6.13 -9.14 -2.06
N ASP A 227 7.19 -9.76 -1.59
CA ASP A 227 8.12 -10.52 -2.42
C ASP A 227 7.45 -11.71 -3.13
N ILE A 228 6.48 -12.37 -2.46
CA ILE A 228 5.66 -13.40 -3.09
C ILE A 228 4.82 -12.81 -4.23
N GLN A 229 4.16 -11.67 -3.99
CA GLN A 229 3.32 -11.01 -4.99
C GLN A 229 4.13 -10.55 -6.19
N ASP A 230 5.32 -10.02 -5.97
CA ASP A 230 6.20 -9.50 -7.02
C ASP A 230 6.65 -10.65 -7.95
N LEU A 231 6.94 -11.85 -7.42
CA LEU A 231 7.18 -13.04 -8.24
C LEU A 231 5.92 -13.56 -8.96
N GLU A 232 4.73 -13.46 -8.35
CA GLU A 232 3.48 -13.81 -9.03
C GLU A 232 3.22 -12.92 -10.25
N VAL A 233 3.44 -11.61 -10.11
CA VAL A 233 3.31 -10.64 -11.21
C VAL A 233 4.31 -10.98 -12.33
N LEU A 234 5.56 -11.29 -11.98
CA LEU A 234 6.57 -11.67 -12.96
C LEU A 234 6.21 -12.97 -13.70
N LEU A 235 5.81 -14.01 -12.99
CA LEU A 235 5.39 -15.29 -13.57
C LEU A 235 4.14 -15.14 -14.45
N ALA A 236 3.20 -14.27 -14.07
CA ALA A 236 2.01 -13.98 -14.86
C ALA A 236 2.38 -13.27 -16.18
N GLY A 237 3.23 -12.23 -16.13
CA GLY A 237 3.70 -11.51 -17.33
C GLY A 237 4.48 -12.42 -18.30
N MET A 238 5.34 -13.30 -17.77
CA MET A 238 6.01 -14.30 -18.62
C MET A 238 5.03 -15.27 -19.29
N LYS A 239 4.00 -15.72 -18.55
CA LYS A 239 2.96 -16.60 -19.11
C LYS A 239 2.19 -15.91 -20.22
N GLU A 240 1.83 -14.64 -20.04
CA GLU A 240 1.14 -13.81 -21.01
C GLU A 240 1.99 -13.64 -22.28
N ALA A 241 3.26 -13.24 -22.16
CA ALA A 241 4.17 -13.08 -23.28
C ALA A 241 4.40 -14.38 -24.09
N VAL A 242 4.40 -15.53 -23.43
CA VAL A 242 4.45 -16.84 -24.11
C VAL A 242 3.13 -17.13 -24.83
N ALA A 243 1.99 -16.83 -24.22
CA ALA A 243 0.67 -17.05 -24.83
C ALA A 243 0.46 -16.17 -26.07
N GLU A 244 0.98 -14.93 -26.06
CA GLU A 244 0.99 -14.01 -27.18
C GLU A 244 2.07 -14.30 -28.25
N ARG A 245 2.81 -15.39 -28.08
CA ARG A 245 3.93 -15.80 -28.95
C ARG A 245 5.07 -14.77 -29.04
N CYS A 246 5.16 -13.85 -28.11
CA CYS A 246 6.28 -12.91 -28.00
C CYS A 246 7.54 -13.55 -27.45
N LEU A 247 7.41 -14.71 -26.74
CA LEU A 247 8.52 -15.47 -26.17
C LEU A 247 8.33 -16.98 -26.42
N SER A 248 9.47 -17.68 -26.57
CA SER A 248 9.48 -19.13 -26.67
C SER A 248 9.28 -19.79 -25.29
N ALA A 249 8.29 -20.66 -25.16
CA ALA A 249 8.08 -21.44 -23.95
C ALA A 249 9.28 -22.35 -23.60
N ALA A 250 9.99 -22.84 -24.62
CA ALA A 250 11.19 -23.67 -24.45
C ALA A 250 12.33 -22.84 -23.86
N ALA A 251 12.59 -21.65 -24.42
CA ALA A 251 13.60 -20.73 -23.92
C ALA A 251 13.33 -20.33 -22.45
N MET A 252 12.08 -20.01 -22.11
CA MET A 252 11.73 -19.57 -20.76
C MET A 252 11.65 -20.71 -19.70
N ARG A 253 11.83 -21.97 -20.06
CA ARG A 253 11.59 -23.12 -19.18
C ARG A 253 12.46 -23.13 -17.93
N ASN A 254 13.75 -22.92 -18.07
CA ASN A 254 14.71 -22.97 -16.96
C ASN A 254 14.50 -21.80 -16.00
N LEU A 255 14.37 -20.60 -16.53
CA LEU A 255 14.07 -19.40 -15.76
C LEU A 255 12.75 -19.56 -14.99
N ARG A 256 11.67 -19.99 -15.65
CA ARG A 256 10.39 -20.24 -15.00
C ARG A 256 10.50 -21.26 -13.86
N ARG A 257 11.28 -22.32 -14.03
CA ARG A 257 11.52 -23.32 -12.99
C ARG A 257 12.21 -22.70 -11.77
N GLU A 258 13.21 -21.86 -11.98
CA GLU A 258 13.91 -21.17 -10.90
C GLU A 258 12.99 -20.17 -10.16
N LEU A 259 12.21 -19.36 -10.88
CA LEU A 259 11.24 -18.44 -10.27
C LEU A 259 10.18 -19.17 -9.45
N LEU A 260 9.70 -20.33 -9.92
CA LEU A 260 8.78 -21.17 -9.17
C LEU A 260 9.41 -21.74 -7.88
N ARG A 261 10.71 -22.09 -7.91
CA ARG A 261 11.45 -22.51 -6.70
C ARG A 261 11.58 -21.37 -5.71
N ARG A 262 11.97 -20.15 -6.17
CA ARG A 262 12.08 -18.94 -5.33
C ARG A 262 10.74 -18.63 -4.69
N ARG A 263 9.65 -18.65 -5.47
CA ARG A 263 8.29 -18.43 -4.96
C ARG A 263 7.92 -19.41 -3.85
N ARG A 264 8.19 -20.71 -4.04
CA ARG A 264 7.90 -21.72 -3.01
C ARG A 264 8.65 -21.42 -1.72
N ARG A 265 9.95 -21.11 -1.78
CA ARG A 265 10.75 -20.75 -0.60
C ARG A 265 10.18 -19.54 0.13
N LEU A 266 9.79 -18.49 -0.61
CA LEU A 266 9.19 -17.30 0.01
C LEU A 266 7.85 -17.61 0.68
N ILE A 267 7.03 -18.46 0.07
CA ILE A 267 5.77 -18.91 0.68
C ILE A 267 6.05 -19.69 1.97
N ASP A 268 7.03 -20.59 1.97
CA ASP A 268 7.39 -21.40 3.15
C ASP A 268 7.90 -20.53 4.28
N VAL A 269 8.81 -19.58 3.99
CA VAL A 269 9.29 -18.59 4.97
C VAL A 269 8.13 -17.76 5.54
N PHE A 270 7.24 -17.27 4.69
CA PHE A 270 6.08 -16.51 5.15
C PHE A 270 5.14 -17.35 6.02
N LEU A 271 4.85 -18.60 5.66
CA LEU A 271 3.97 -19.47 6.43
C LEU A 271 4.56 -19.83 7.81
N THR A 272 5.88 -19.96 7.91
CA THR A 272 6.56 -20.16 9.20
C THR A 272 6.43 -18.91 10.10
N ALA A 273 6.45 -17.71 9.50
CA ALA A 273 6.36 -16.43 10.21
C ALA A 273 4.92 -15.88 10.33
N ILE A 274 3.91 -16.59 9.81
CA ILE A 274 2.55 -16.04 9.64
C ILE A 274 1.91 -15.62 10.96
N ASP A 275 2.21 -16.30 12.05
CA ASP A 275 1.67 -16.02 13.39
C ASP A 275 2.35 -14.84 14.08
N GLY A 276 3.47 -14.33 13.57
CA GLY A 276 4.02 -13.04 13.95
C GLY A 276 3.06 -11.87 13.70
N LEU A 277 1.94 -12.12 12.99
CA LEU A 277 0.81 -11.18 12.91
C LEU A 277 0.30 -10.76 14.29
N PHE A 278 0.22 -11.68 15.25
CA PHE A 278 -0.37 -11.42 16.58
C PHE A 278 0.49 -10.50 17.46
N ASP A 279 1.77 -10.30 17.14
CA ASP A 279 2.61 -9.27 17.77
C ASP A 279 2.06 -7.86 17.53
N PHE A 280 1.26 -7.69 16.49
CA PHE A 280 0.68 -6.40 16.08
C PHE A 280 -0.78 -6.24 16.54
N ASP A 281 -1.25 -7.04 17.50
CA ASP A 281 -2.59 -6.86 18.05
C ASP A 281 -2.74 -5.46 18.66
N PRO A 282 -3.75 -4.68 18.25
CA PRO A 282 -4.01 -3.35 18.81
C PRO A 282 -4.16 -3.34 20.34
N ALA A 283 -4.59 -4.43 20.96
CA ALA A 283 -4.63 -4.55 22.40
C ALA A 283 -3.28 -4.26 23.09
N ASN A 284 -2.17 -4.63 22.41
CA ASN A 284 -0.80 -4.37 22.90
C ASN A 284 -0.43 -2.88 22.91
N PHE A 285 -1.10 -2.07 22.07
CA PHE A 285 -0.78 -0.65 21.88
C PHE A 285 -1.77 0.31 22.54
N CYS A 286 -2.94 -0.18 22.92
CA CYS A 286 -4.06 0.62 23.34
C CYS A 286 -4.34 0.55 24.86
N ALA A 287 -3.70 -0.38 25.59
CA ALA A 287 -3.83 -0.45 27.04
C ALA A 287 -3.33 0.87 27.69
N PRO A 288 -3.99 1.36 28.78
CA PRO A 288 -3.49 2.51 29.52
C PRO A 288 -2.04 2.25 29.95
N ALA A 289 -1.21 3.29 29.92
CA ALA A 289 0.09 3.21 30.59
C ALA A 289 -0.20 2.98 32.08
N VAL A 290 0.31 1.88 32.63
CA VAL A 290 0.31 1.60 34.07
C VAL A 290 1.15 2.65 34.76
#